data_88f4b0db8d1d8768d10ce4a469bd4417
#
_entry.id   88f4b0db8d1d8768d10ce4a469bd4417
#
_cell.length_a   1.000
_cell.length_b   1.000
_cell.length_c   1.000
_cell.angle_alpha   90.00
_cell.angle_beta   90.00
_cell.angle_gamma   90.00
#
_symmetry.space_group_name_H-M   'P 1'
#
loop_
_entity.id
_entity.type
_entity.pdbx_description
1 polymer ?
#
loop_
_entity_poly.entity_id
_entity_poly.type
_entity_poly.pdbx_seq_one_letter_code
_entity_poly.pdbx_strand_id
1 'polypeptide(L)'
;MMKIPKYIEFHNETNLALSRYLKEAEPAEGCAILIGKKKNSGTDETNYFWEIKHIWNCRNIWGEHESKLIYQNTFTLENQKIHKMSNKNRFEVDAKDQIAAQKWSRRNDLEVLCCAHSHPVGKNKPSKTDLFLHKSPGLMVISNQKGNLKAWWIIDKFNFKRVKIKIFSLT
;
A
#
# COMPACT_ATOMS: atom_id res chain seq x y z
N MET A 1 -8.43 9.38 -17.19
CA MET A 1 -7.51 8.23 -16.98
C MET A 1 -6.52 8.60 -15.89
N MET A 2 -6.33 7.78 -14.84
CA MET A 2 -5.39 8.13 -13.77
C MET A 2 -3.95 8.04 -14.29
N LYS A 3 -3.18 9.14 -14.18
CA LYS A 3 -1.81 9.21 -14.71
C LYS A 3 -0.86 8.44 -13.80
N ILE A 4 -0.02 7.57 -14.37
CA ILE A 4 0.94 6.77 -13.61
C ILE A 4 2.14 7.63 -13.25
N PRO A 5 2.56 7.70 -11.97
CA PRO A 5 3.73 8.47 -11.60
C PRO A 5 5.01 7.84 -12.17
N LYS A 6 5.94 8.68 -12.61
CA LYS A 6 7.26 8.25 -13.08
C LYS A 6 8.08 7.64 -11.95
N TYR A 7 7.92 8.16 -10.74
CA TYR A 7 8.50 7.66 -9.50
C TYR A 7 7.68 8.13 -8.30
N ILE A 8 7.90 7.50 -7.15
CA ILE A 8 7.50 8.03 -5.86
C ILE A 8 8.75 8.44 -5.08
N GLU A 9 8.61 9.45 -4.25
CA GLU A 9 9.69 10.08 -3.52
C GLU A 9 9.45 9.98 -2.03
N PHE A 10 10.47 9.52 -1.29
CA PHE A 10 10.49 9.49 0.16
C PHE A 10 11.65 10.30 0.70
N HIS A 11 11.45 11.01 1.81
CA HIS A 11 12.56 11.35 2.69
C HIS A 11 13.10 10.08 3.37
N ASN A 12 14.41 10.04 3.60
CA ASN A 12 15.06 8.86 4.17
C ASN A 12 14.42 8.42 5.51
N GLU A 13 14.15 9.35 6.40
CA GLU A 13 13.48 9.06 7.69
C GLU A 13 12.10 8.44 7.50
N THR A 14 11.30 8.97 6.56
CA THR A 14 9.97 8.45 6.25
C THR A 14 10.06 7.02 5.67
N ASN A 15 11.04 6.78 4.80
CA ASN A 15 11.28 5.45 4.24
C ASN A 15 11.67 4.43 5.32
N LEU A 16 12.58 4.81 6.22
CA LEU A 16 13.03 3.96 7.34
C LEU A 16 11.89 3.71 8.34
N ALA A 17 11.11 4.74 8.66
CA ALA A 17 9.96 4.62 9.55
C ALA A 17 8.92 3.65 8.99
N LEU A 18 8.58 3.75 7.70
CA LEU A 18 7.67 2.81 7.04
C LEU A 18 8.19 1.38 7.09
N SER A 19 9.45 1.17 6.71
CA SER A 19 10.07 -0.16 6.73
C SER A 19 10.04 -0.79 8.11
N ARG A 20 10.38 -0.01 9.15
CA ARG A 20 10.35 -0.46 10.55
C ARG A 20 8.94 -0.82 10.98
N TYR A 21 7.99 0.09 10.78
CA TYR A 21 6.61 -0.10 11.18
C TYR A 21 5.99 -1.37 10.55
N LEU A 22 6.17 -1.55 9.24
CA LEU A 22 5.66 -2.73 8.55
C LEU A 22 6.30 -4.03 9.03
N LYS A 23 7.58 -3.98 9.43
CA LYS A 23 8.30 -5.14 9.96
C LYS A 23 7.90 -5.49 11.39
N GLU A 24 7.62 -4.50 12.24
CA GLU A 24 7.19 -4.71 13.63
C GLU A 24 5.86 -5.45 13.74
N ALA A 25 5.05 -5.48 12.68
CA ALA A 25 3.81 -6.25 12.63
C ALA A 25 4.02 -7.77 12.52
N GLU A 26 5.25 -8.24 12.18
CA GLU A 26 5.52 -9.67 12.03
C GLU A 26 5.11 -10.48 13.28
N PRO A 27 4.50 -11.66 13.12
CA PRO A 27 4.33 -12.44 11.89
C PRO A 27 3.09 -12.07 11.04
N ALA A 28 2.31 -11.05 11.41
CA ALA A 28 1.21 -10.56 10.62
C ALA A 28 1.69 -9.62 9.49
N GLU A 29 0.88 -9.46 8.45
CA GLU A 29 1.11 -8.40 7.48
C GLU A 29 0.83 -7.04 8.13
N GLY A 30 1.83 -6.16 8.18
CA GLY A 30 1.66 -4.77 8.55
C GLY A 30 1.01 -3.98 7.41
N CYS A 31 0.24 -2.95 7.74
CA CYS A 31 -0.37 -2.08 6.75
C CYS A 31 -0.34 -0.62 7.18
N ALA A 32 -0.22 0.27 6.20
CA ALA A 32 -0.18 1.71 6.39
C ALA A 32 -0.82 2.45 5.21
N ILE A 33 -1.27 3.66 5.44
CA ILE A 33 -1.70 4.57 4.38
C ILE A 33 -0.60 5.60 4.15
N LEU A 34 -0.22 5.79 2.90
CA LEU A 34 0.77 6.78 2.49
C LEU A 34 0.06 8.06 2.05
N ILE A 35 0.44 9.17 2.65
CA ILE A 35 -0.15 10.49 2.46
C ILE A 35 0.91 11.44 1.91
N GLY A 36 0.53 12.30 0.98
CA GLY A 36 1.48 13.24 0.37
C GLY A 36 0.86 14.11 -0.70
N LYS A 37 1.69 14.49 -1.66
CA LYS A 37 1.29 15.36 -2.79
C LYS A 37 1.65 14.72 -4.13
N LYS A 38 0.79 14.92 -5.10
CA LYS A 38 1.08 14.66 -6.51
C LYS A 38 1.70 15.90 -7.11
N LYS A 39 2.87 15.77 -7.72
CA LYS A 39 3.67 16.88 -8.21
C LYS A 39 4.11 16.70 -9.66
N ASN A 40 4.33 17.82 -10.34
CA ASN A 40 5.04 17.86 -11.62
C ASN A 40 6.41 18.52 -11.39
N SER A 41 7.45 18.00 -11.99
CA SER A 41 8.77 18.63 -12.01
C SER A 41 8.92 19.38 -13.30
N GLY A 42 8.79 20.71 -13.25
CA GLY A 42 8.89 21.62 -14.40
C GLY A 42 7.60 21.77 -15.22
N THR A 43 7.72 22.40 -16.40
CA THR A 43 6.62 22.65 -17.34
C THR A 43 6.20 21.42 -18.13
N ASP A 44 7.01 20.35 -18.08
CA ASP A 44 6.74 19.12 -18.80
C ASP A 44 5.86 18.19 -17.96
N GLU A 45 4.65 17.96 -18.45
CA GLU A 45 3.71 17.02 -17.84
C GLU A 45 4.22 15.56 -17.75
N THR A 46 5.33 15.23 -18.42
CA THR A 46 5.94 13.91 -18.38
C THR A 46 6.68 13.63 -17.06
N ASN A 47 6.98 14.66 -16.27
CA ASN A 47 7.70 14.54 -15.00
C ASN A 47 6.77 14.49 -13.76
N TYR A 48 5.65 13.80 -13.89
CA TYR A 48 4.69 13.58 -12.82
C TYR A 48 5.21 12.56 -11.79
N PHE A 49 5.23 12.94 -10.51
CA PHE A 49 5.67 12.08 -9.41
C PHE A 49 4.82 12.29 -8.16
N TRP A 50 4.91 11.36 -7.20
CA TRP A 50 4.21 11.44 -5.94
C TRP A 50 5.21 11.54 -4.79
N GLU A 51 5.11 12.61 -4.01
CA GLU A 51 5.95 12.86 -2.84
C GLU A 51 5.22 12.37 -1.59
N ILE A 52 5.81 11.38 -0.91
CA ILE A 52 5.29 10.85 0.34
C ILE A 52 5.75 11.74 1.50
N LYS A 53 4.80 12.35 2.20
CA LYS A 53 5.04 13.27 3.31
C LYS A 53 4.78 12.67 4.67
N HIS A 54 3.81 11.74 4.74
CA HIS A 54 3.38 11.18 6.02
C HIS A 54 2.95 9.73 5.87
N ILE A 55 3.19 8.94 6.92
CA ILE A 55 2.76 7.56 7.06
C ILE A 55 1.67 7.52 8.13
N TRP A 56 0.50 7.07 7.75
CA TRP A 56 -0.57 6.78 8.68
C TRP A 56 -0.52 5.29 9.02
N ASN A 57 -0.11 4.97 10.23
CA ASN A 57 -0.06 3.62 10.73
C ASN A 57 -1.47 3.06 10.86
N CYS A 58 -1.71 1.87 10.33
CA CYS A 58 -3.03 1.25 10.31
C CYS A 58 -3.00 -0.09 11.03
N ARG A 59 -4.07 -0.40 11.73
CA ARG A 59 -4.26 -1.74 12.28
C ARG A 59 -4.69 -2.70 11.18
N ASN A 60 -4.08 -3.87 11.14
CA ASN A 60 -4.56 -4.97 10.32
C ASN A 60 -5.67 -5.71 11.06
N ILE A 61 -6.91 -5.52 10.62
CA ILE A 61 -8.10 -6.14 11.21
C ILE A 61 -8.54 -7.43 10.51
N TRP A 62 -7.69 -7.99 9.63
CA TRP A 62 -8.03 -9.22 8.93
C TRP A 62 -8.40 -10.34 9.89
N GLY A 63 -9.60 -10.85 9.73
CA GLY A 63 -10.12 -11.96 10.53
C GLY A 63 -10.76 -11.57 11.87
N GLU A 64 -10.84 -10.29 12.20
CA GLU A 64 -11.45 -9.83 13.46
C GLU A 64 -12.98 -9.75 13.41
N HIS A 65 -13.68 -9.80 12.31
CA HIS A 65 -15.15 -9.78 12.26
C HIS A 65 -15.71 -10.30 10.92
N GLU A 66 -16.85 -9.75 10.49
CA GLU A 66 -17.63 -10.10 9.29
C GLU A 66 -16.84 -10.06 7.97
N SER A 67 -15.65 -9.50 7.96
CA SER A 67 -14.74 -9.53 6.80
C SER A 67 -14.54 -10.95 6.27
N LYS A 68 -14.49 -11.96 7.16
CA LYS A 68 -14.44 -13.37 6.76
C LYS A 68 -15.62 -13.80 5.88
N LEU A 69 -16.83 -13.33 6.18
CA LEU A 69 -18.05 -13.69 5.45
C LEU A 69 -18.12 -13.03 4.07
N ILE A 70 -17.75 -11.76 3.98
CA ILE A 70 -17.75 -11.01 2.72
C ILE A 70 -16.74 -11.63 1.74
N TYR A 71 -15.54 -11.93 2.22
CA TYR A 71 -14.50 -12.53 1.38
C TYR A 71 -14.73 -14.01 1.10
N GLN A 72 -15.32 -14.76 2.02
CA GLN A 72 -15.73 -16.16 1.79
C GLN A 72 -16.69 -16.26 0.62
N ASN A 73 -17.71 -15.41 0.57
CA ASN A 73 -18.70 -15.41 -0.51
C ASN A 73 -18.11 -14.96 -1.87
N THR A 74 -17.08 -14.11 -1.85
CA THR A 74 -16.45 -13.62 -3.08
C THR A 74 -15.40 -14.59 -3.63
N PHE A 75 -14.71 -15.33 -2.75
CA PHE A 75 -13.65 -16.28 -3.12
C PHE A 75 -14.11 -17.69 -3.40
N THR A 76 -15.29 -18.11 -2.92
CA THR A 76 -15.87 -19.44 -3.22
C THR A 76 -16.14 -19.62 -4.71
N LEU A 77 -16.26 -18.55 -5.48
CA LEU A 77 -16.45 -18.61 -6.92
C LEU A 77 -15.19 -18.98 -7.72
N GLU A 78 -13.99 -18.96 -7.13
CA GLU A 78 -12.71 -19.20 -7.81
C GLU A 78 -11.90 -20.38 -7.27
N ASN A 79 -12.49 -21.34 -6.56
CA ASN A 79 -11.83 -22.60 -6.11
C ASN A 79 -10.51 -22.42 -5.33
N GLN A 80 -10.27 -21.33 -4.65
CA GLN A 80 -9.08 -21.16 -3.82
C GLN A 80 -9.38 -21.51 -2.36
N LYS A 81 -8.52 -22.37 -1.78
CA LYS A 81 -8.62 -22.86 -0.41
C LYS A 81 -8.58 -21.71 0.62
N ILE A 82 -9.73 -21.19 0.99
CA ILE A 82 -9.94 -20.11 2.00
C ILE A 82 -9.31 -20.49 3.36
N HIS A 83 -9.18 -21.79 3.66
CA HIS A 83 -8.64 -22.31 4.92
C HIS A 83 -7.19 -21.92 5.26
N LYS A 84 -6.44 -21.30 4.32
CA LYS A 84 -5.06 -20.84 4.54
C LYS A 84 -4.92 -19.33 4.68
N MET A 85 -6.01 -18.58 4.69
CA MET A 85 -5.96 -17.12 4.81
C MET A 85 -5.93 -16.71 6.28
N SER A 86 -4.90 -15.97 6.67
CA SER A 86 -4.74 -15.43 8.01
C SER A 86 -4.12 -14.02 7.92
N ASN A 87 -4.06 -13.29 9.04
CA ASN A 87 -3.37 -12.01 9.11
C ASN A 87 -1.86 -12.08 8.78
N LYS A 88 -1.29 -13.31 8.68
CA LYS A 88 0.11 -13.52 8.28
C LYS A 88 0.34 -13.41 6.76
N ASN A 89 -0.72 -13.50 5.98
CA ASN A 89 -0.67 -13.45 4.51
C ASN A 89 -1.82 -12.64 3.90
N ARG A 90 -2.49 -11.85 4.72
CA ARG A 90 -3.58 -10.94 4.32
C ARG A 90 -3.64 -9.76 5.27
N PHE A 91 -4.09 -8.64 4.72
CA PHE A 91 -4.38 -7.47 5.52
C PHE A 91 -5.71 -6.84 5.11
N GLU A 92 -6.31 -6.18 6.06
CA GLU A 92 -7.46 -5.31 5.88
C GLU A 92 -7.25 -4.08 6.76
N VAL A 93 -7.27 -2.90 6.14
CA VAL A 93 -7.13 -1.65 6.86
C VAL A 93 -8.45 -1.30 7.55
N ASP A 94 -8.41 -1.00 8.84
CA ASP A 94 -9.58 -0.55 9.59
C ASP A 94 -10.22 0.67 8.92
N ALA A 95 -11.53 0.62 8.71
CA ALA A 95 -12.28 1.73 8.12
C ALA A 95 -12.15 3.03 8.95
N LYS A 96 -12.00 2.92 10.28
CA LYS A 96 -11.73 4.08 11.15
C LYS A 96 -10.42 4.74 10.80
N ASP A 97 -9.35 3.97 10.55
CA ASP A 97 -8.06 4.48 10.13
C ASP A 97 -8.14 5.14 8.76
N GLN A 98 -8.87 4.54 7.82
CA GLN A 98 -9.07 5.12 6.49
C GLN A 98 -9.78 6.48 6.56
N ILE A 99 -10.86 6.58 7.34
CA ILE A 99 -11.62 7.83 7.53
C ILE A 99 -10.76 8.88 8.24
N ALA A 100 -10.02 8.49 9.29
CA ALA A 100 -9.15 9.38 10.04
C ALA A 100 -8.01 9.92 9.16
N ALA A 101 -7.34 9.06 8.39
CA ALA A 101 -6.30 9.44 7.46
C ALA A 101 -6.81 10.42 6.39
N GLN A 102 -8.00 10.17 5.82
CA GLN A 102 -8.65 11.05 4.86
C GLN A 102 -8.97 12.44 5.46
N LYS A 103 -9.51 12.50 6.67
CA LYS A 103 -9.82 13.76 7.35
C LYS A 103 -8.55 14.54 7.68
N TRP A 104 -7.53 13.83 8.18
CA TRP A 104 -6.25 14.43 8.52
C TRP A 104 -5.52 14.98 7.28
N SER A 105 -5.46 14.21 6.20
CA SER A 105 -4.81 14.62 4.97
C SER A 105 -5.41 15.91 4.39
N ARG A 106 -6.74 16.00 4.34
CA ARG A 106 -7.44 17.22 3.87
C ARG A 106 -7.13 18.45 4.73
N ARG A 107 -7.06 18.29 6.07
CA ARG A 107 -6.75 19.40 6.99
C ARG A 107 -5.31 19.91 6.82
N ASN A 108 -4.41 19.06 6.32
CA ASN A 108 -2.99 19.38 6.11
C ASN A 108 -2.65 19.68 4.64
N ASP A 109 -3.65 19.93 3.81
CA ASP A 109 -3.46 20.16 2.36
C ASP A 109 -2.66 19.04 1.68
N LEU A 110 -2.99 17.79 2.04
CA LEU A 110 -2.40 16.56 1.52
C LEU A 110 -3.48 15.63 0.98
N GLU A 111 -3.06 14.59 0.25
CA GLU A 111 -3.93 13.55 -0.28
C GLU A 111 -3.52 12.18 0.26
N VAL A 112 -4.48 11.29 0.46
CA VAL A 112 -4.22 9.86 0.56
C VAL A 112 -3.79 9.38 -0.83
N LEU A 113 -2.57 8.85 -0.92
CA LEU A 113 -1.98 8.45 -2.19
C LEU A 113 -2.14 6.95 -2.47
N CYS A 114 -1.81 6.11 -1.50
CA CYS A 114 -1.91 4.66 -1.63
C CYS A 114 -1.82 3.95 -0.30
N CYS A 115 -2.00 2.62 -0.31
CA CYS A 115 -1.68 1.75 0.81
C CYS A 115 -0.30 1.13 0.65
N ALA A 116 0.34 0.86 1.79
CA ALA A 116 1.53 0.03 1.90
C ALA A 116 1.23 -1.17 2.80
N HIS A 117 1.84 -2.32 2.51
CA HIS A 117 1.78 -3.50 3.38
C HIS A 117 3.06 -4.33 3.32
N SER A 118 3.21 -5.26 4.25
CA SER A 118 4.35 -6.18 4.27
C SER A 118 3.95 -7.59 3.84
N HIS A 119 4.92 -8.30 3.26
CA HIS A 119 4.90 -9.74 3.06
C HIS A 119 5.97 -10.39 3.96
N PRO A 120 5.65 -10.81 5.19
CA PRO A 120 6.63 -11.33 6.15
C PRO A 120 7.40 -12.55 5.63
N VAL A 121 6.78 -13.37 4.80
CA VAL A 121 7.37 -14.61 4.23
C VAL A 121 7.51 -14.52 2.71
N GLY A 122 7.25 -13.36 2.11
CA GLY A 122 7.13 -13.24 0.66
C GLY A 122 8.14 -12.31 0.00
N LYS A 123 7.99 -12.20 -1.31
CA LYS A 123 8.68 -11.18 -2.12
C LYS A 123 7.88 -9.87 -2.05
N ASN A 124 8.55 -8.74 -2.15
CA ASN A 124 7.91 -7.42 -2.28
C ASN A 124 7.30 -7.20 -3.69
N LYS A 125 6.41 -8.12 -4.09
CA LYS A 125 5.70 -8.14 -5.36
C LYS A 125 4.22 -8.44 -5.09
N PRO A 126 3.27 -7.81 -5.80
CA PRO A 126 1.86 -8.08 -5.62
C PRO A 126 1.54 -9.57 -5.73
N SER A 127 0.81 -10.09 -4.76
CA SER A 127 0.24 -11.44 -4.80
C SER A 127 -1.02 -11.45 -5.66
N LYS A 128 -1.49 -12.65 -6.04
CA LYS A 128 -2.77 -12.78 -6.75
C LYS A 128 -3.93 -12.17 -5.97
N THR A 129 -3.88 -12.26 -4.64
CA THR A 129 -4.92 -11.69 -3.76
C THR A 129 -4.84 -10.18 -3.72
N ASP A 130 -3.64 -9.60 -3.63
CA ASP A 130 -3.49 -8.14 -3.69
C ASP A 130 -4.09 -7.57 -4.98
N LEU A 131 -3.83 -8.22 -6.12
CA LEU A 131 -4.37 -7.83 -7.41
C LEU A 131 -5.88 -7.99 -7.48
N PHE A 132 -6.43 -9.06 -6.90
CA PHE A 132 -7.86 -9.32 -6.89
C PHE A 132 -8.62 -8.34 -6.01
N LEU A 133 -8.09 -8.00 -4.84
CA LEU A 133 -8.71 -7.07 -3.90
C LEU A 133 -8.53 -5.59 -4.30
N HIS A 134 -7.56 -5.30 -5.17
CA HIS A 134 -7.32 -3.94 -5.68
C HIS A 134 -8.35 -3.59 -6.77
N LYS A 135 -9.48 -3.02 -6.35
CA LYS A 135 -10.66 -2.81 -7.20
C LYS A 135 -10.51 -1.76 -8.30
N SER A 136 -9.49 -0.91 -8.24
CA SER A 136 -9.28 0.19 -9.21
C SER A 136 -7.79 0.39 -9.48
N PRO A 137 -7.39 0.89 -10.67
CA PRO A 137 -6.00 1.22 -10.94
C PRO A 137 -5.41 2.14 -9.88
N GLY A 138 -4.20 1.84 -9.40
CA GLY A 138 -3.59 2.63 -8.34
C GLY A 138 -2.21 2.15 -7.93
N LEU A 139 -1.58 2.93 -7.06
CA LEU A 139 -0.27 2.63 -6.49
C LEU A 139 -0.40 1.71 -5.27
N MET A 140 0.54 0.81 -5.12
CA MET A 140 0.71 -0.08 -3.97
C MET A 140 2.19 -0.16 -3.62
N VAL A 141 2.53 -0.06 -2.33
CA VAL A 141 3.90 -0.24 -1.83
C VAL A 141 3.97 -1.51 -1.01
N ILE A 142 4.95 -2.36 -1.29
CA ILE A 142 5.10 -3.65 -0.62
C ILE A 142 6.50 -3.77 -0.02
N SER A 143 6.56 -4.14 1.26
CA SER A 143 7.78 -4.51 1.98
C SER A 143 7.97 -6.01 1.97
N ASN A 144 9.21 -6.48 1.90
CA ASN A 144 9.54 -7.88 2.17
C ASN A 144 10.03 -8.06 3.61
N GLN A 145 10.34 -9.30 3.99
CA GLN A 145 10.89 -9.66 5.30
C GLN A 145 12.15 -8.86 5.71
N LYS A 146 12.94 -8.40 4.74
CA LYS A 146 14.14 -7.58 5.00
C LYS A 146 13.84 -6.09 5.14
N GLY A 147 12.57 -5.66 5.06
CA GLY A 147 12.18 -4.26 5.08
C GLY A 147 12.39 -3.51 3.76
N ASN A 148 12.79 -4.20 2.68
CA ASN A 148 12.99 -3.56 1.39
C ASN A 148 11.65 -3.23 0.73
N LEU A 149 11.44 -1.96 0.40
CA LEU A 149 10.22 -1.46 -0.24
C LEU A 149 10.29 -1.54 -1.76
N LYS A 150 9.18 -1.88 -2.38
CA LYS A 150 8.94 -1.72 -3.83
C LYS A 150 7.57 -1.12 -4.07
N ALA A 151 7.49 -0.24 -5.06
CA ALA A 151 6.24 0.38 -5.49
C ALA A 151 5.77 -0.24 -6.80
N TRP A 152 4.47 -0.47 -6.87
CA TRP A 152 3.80 -1.11 -8.00
C TRP A 152 2.57 -0.31 -8.39
N TRP A 153 2.40 -0.06 -9.67
CA TRP A 153 1.14 0.44 -10.23
C TRP A 153 0.30 -0.73 -10.67
N ILE A 154 -0.81 -0.93 -10.01
CA ILE A 154 -1.79 -1.95 -10.37
C ILE A 154 -2.65 -1.39 -11.48
N ILE A 155 -2.72 -2.08 -12.60
CA ILE A 155 -3.52 -1.71 -13.77
C ILE A 155 -4.87 -2.40 -13.69
N ASP A 156 -4.83 -3.70 -13.45
CA ASP A 156 -5.99 -4.56 -13.26
C ASP A 156 -5.61 -5.82 -12.46
N LYS A 157 -6.51 -6.78 -12.32
CA LYS A 157 -6.29 -8.04 -11.59
C LYS A 157 -5.23 -8.98 -12.18
N PHE A 158 -4.70 -8.67 -13.36
CA PHE A 158 -3.68 -9.48 -14.03
C PHE A 158 -2.41 -8.69 -14.32
N ASN A 159 -2.51 -7.37 -14.42
CA ASN A 159 -1.47 -6.51 -14.94
C ASN A 159 -1.04 -5.46 -13.91
N PHE A 160 0.26 -5.37 -13.71
CA PHE A 160 0.89 -4.35 -12.87
C PHE A 160 2.29 -4.04 -13.39
N LYS A 161 2.80 -2.86 -13.07
CA LYS A 161 4.16 -2.46 -13.43
C LYS A 161 4.88 -1.80 -12.25
N ARG A 162 6.19 -1.91 -12.25
CA ARG A 162 7.02 -1.31 -11.23
C ARG A 162 7.06 0.20 -11.39
N VAL A 163 6.97 0.92 -10.26
CA VAL A 163 7.23 2.35 -10.14
C VAL A 163 8.54 2.52 -9.38
N LYS A 164 9.39 3.45 -9.82
CA LYS A 164 10.68 3.72 -9.15
C LYS A 164 10.44 4.39 -7.82
N ILE A 165 11.19 3.99 -6.79
CA ILE A 165 11.29 4.72 -5.52
C ILE A 165 12.59 5.55 -5.55
N LYS A 166 12.50 6.83 -5.20
CA LYS A 166 13.62 7.71 -4.93
C LYS A 166 13.63 8.05 -3.45
N ILE A 167 14.80 8.04 -2.83
CA ILE A 167 15.00 8.37 -1.43
C ILE A 167 15.94 9.57 -1.36
N PHE A 168 15.54 10.60 -0.62
CA PHE A 168 16.32 11.82 -0.41
C PHE A 168 16.70 11.93 1.06
N SER A 169 17.97 12.21 1.31
CA SER A 169 18.43 12.67 2.61
C SER A 169 18.29 14.19 2.66
N LEU A 170 17.86 14.73 3.80
CA LEU A 170 18.05 16.15 4.06
C LEU A 170 19.57 16.35 4.22
N THR A 171 20.17 17.09 3.32
CA THR A 171 21.54 17.58 3.47
C THR A 171 21.59 18.62 4.56
#